data_1abf807b3aa697ad2d14fb114713b4b0
#
_entry.id   1abf807b3aa697ad2d14fb114713b4b0
#
_cell.length_a   1.000
_cell.length_b   1.000
_cell.length_c   1.000
_cell.angle_alpha   90.00
_cell.angle_beta   90.00
_cell.angle_gamma   90.00
#
_symmetry.space_group_name_H-M   'P 1'
#
loop_
_entity.id
_entity.type
_entity.pdbx_description
1 polymer ?
#
loop_
_entity_poly.entity_id
_entity_poly.type
_entity_poly.pdbx_seq_one_letter_code
_entity_poly.pdbx_strand_id
1 'polypeptide(L)'
;MSMERLCRLYRVTRAGYYAWRQRPESARRGQDRVLLETMERIFDGSGGTYGSPRLHRALATCGHRVSRRRVERLMRVGGWRARIVRIYRRKAGMHRWFDQHPNRVRRSRATAPNQIWVSDVTYLSVGSRWWYLAAVLDQYSRRVLAWRLSSVRDSRLTRGAVEAALRRRRPEAGLIFHSDRGSEFLATPLRERLDQHGVRQSMTRGGAPDENAHMESFCHSLKADVIHGRRFETVAELRRQLHRYVAYYNHKRLHSALSYQSPVDYEQGAA
;
A
#
# COMPACT_ATOMS: atom_id res chain seq x y z
N MET A 1 15.46 41.83 -32.72
CA MET A 1 16.36 42.38 -31.67
C MET A 1 17.75 41.80 -31.90
N SER A 2 18.83 42.62 -31.95
CA SER A 2 20.17 42.10 -32.24
C SER A 2 20.74 41.33 -31.03
N MET A 3 21.59 40.31 -31.30
CA MET A 3 22.28 39.54 -30.28
C MET A 3 23.11 40.39 -29.33
N GLU A 4 23.70 41.45 -29.87
CA GLU A 4 24.48 42.39 -29.09
C GLU A 4 23.65 43.13 -28.04
N ARG A 5 22.43 43.55 -28.43
CA ARG A 5 21.49 44.23 -27.51
C ARG A 5 21.00 43.30 -26.41
N LEU A 6 20.77 42.00 -26.72
CA LEU A 6 20.44 40.98 -25.75
C LEU A 6 21.57 40.72 -24.77
N CYS A 7 22.80 40.54 -25.25
CA CYS A 7 23.96 40.33 -24.42
C CYS A 7 24.18 41.51 -23.44
N ARG A 8 23.98 42.72 -23.89
CA ARG A 8 24.09 43.95 -23.07
C ARG A 8 22.98 43.98 -22.00
N LEU A 9 21.75 43.63 -22.37
CA LEU A 9 20.61 43.57 -21.44
C LEU A 9 20.83 42.56 -20.30
N TYR A 10 21.34 41.37 -20.64
CA TYR A 10 21.61 40.31 -19.66
C TYR A 10 23.00 40.39 -19.01
N ARG A 11 23.78 41.45 -19.30
CA ARG A 11 25.14 41.65 -18.77
C ARG A 11 26.08 40.47 -19.01
N VAL A 12 26.01 39.85 -20.19
CA VAL A 12 26.88 38.76 -20.63
C VAL A 12 27.68 39.20 -21.86
N THR A 13 28.89 38.66 -22.02
CA THR A 13 29.69 38.93 -23.23
C THR A 13 29.17 38.07 -24.38
N ARG A 14 29.31 38.56 -25.62
CA ARG A 14 29.00 37.77 -26.83
C ARG A 14 29.76 36.44 -26.87
N ALA A 15 31.05 36.48 -26.57
CA ALA A 15 31.88 35.27 -26.46
C ALA A 15 31.37 34.30 -25.41
N GLY A 16 30.98 34.80 -24.21
CA GLY A 16 30.38 33.99 -23.16
C GLY A 16 29.07 33.35 -23.58
N TYR A 17 28.22 34.07 -24.31
CA TYR A 17 26.98 33.52 -24.86
C TYR A 17 27.24 32.39 -25.87
N TYR A 18 28.16 32.61 -26.83
CA TYR A 18 28.44 31.56 -27.82
C TYR A 18 29.16 30.34 -27.21
N ALA A 19 30.08 30.58 -26.28
CA ALA A 19 30.72 29.49 -25.51
C ALA A 19 29.68 28.67 -24.70
N TRP A 20 28.71 29.34 -24.09
CA TRP A 20 27.59 28.68 -23.38
C TRP A 20 26.73 27.89 -24.36
N ARG A 21 26.38 28.48 -25.50
CA ARG A 21 25.53 27.83 -26.54
C ARG A 21 26.21 26.59 -27.14
N GLN A 22 27.53 26.63 -27.32
CA GLN A 22 28.30 25.52 -27.92
C GLN A 22 28.78 24.51 -26.87
N ARG A 23 28.57 24.80 -25.57
CA ARG A 23 29.05 23.90 -24.50
C ARG A 23 28.38 22.53 -24.63
N PRO A 24 29.15 21.44 -24.70
CA PRO A 24 28.60 20.11 -24.73
C PRO A 24 27.84 19.82 -23.43
N GLU A 25 26.90 18.88 -23.49
CA GLU A 25 26.14 18.44 -22.32
C GLU A 25 27.10 17.98 -21.22
N SER A 26 26.93 18.48 -20.00
CA SER A 26 27.77 18.05 -18.89
C SER A 26 27.54 16.57 -18.57
N ALA A 27 28.57 15.86 -18.14
CA ALA A 27 28.48 14.46 -17.72
C ALA A 27 27.34 14.23 -16.71
N ARG A 28 27.11 15.22 -15.82
CA ARG A 28 26.00 15.17 -14.86
C ARG A 28 24.62 15.20 -15.53
N ARG A 29 24.43 16.01 -16.59
CA ARG A 29 23.18 16.04 -17.35
C ARG A 29 22.93 14.75 -18.10
N GLY A 30 23.97 14.19 -18.74
CA GLY A 30 23.89 12.89 -19.38
C GLY A 30 23.49 11.78 -18.40
N GLN A 31 24.11 11.76 -17.22
CA GLN A 31 23.69 10.84 -16.15
C GLN A 31 22.26 11.09 -15.65
N ASP A 32 21.83 12.34 -15.54
CA ASP A 32 20.46 12.67 -15.14
C ASP A 32 19.45 12.17 -16.17
N ARG A 33 19.75 12.20 -17.46
CA ARG A 33 18.89 11.67 -18.52
C ARG A 33 18.69 10.15 -18.37
N VAL A 34 19.76 9.39 -18.20
CA VAL A 34 19.68 7.94 -17.98
C VAL A 34 18.89 7.61 -16.71
N LEU A 35 19.08 8.39 -15.64
CA LEU A 35 18.33 8.25 -14.41
C LEU A 35 16.83 8.54 -14.60
N LEU A 36 16.48 9.60 -15.37
CA LEU A 36 15.09 9.93 -15.66
C LEU A 36 14.39 8.79 -16.41
N GLU A 37 14.99 8.24 -17.45
CA GLU A 37 14.45 7.09 -18.19
C GLU A 37 14.21 5.86 -17.29
N THR A 38 15.17 5.58 -16.43
CA THR A 38 15.03 4.47 -15.48
C THR A 38 13.96 4.73 -14.41
N MET A 39 13.90 5.98 -13.90
CA MET A 39 12.89 6.40 -12.93
C MET A 39 11.49 6.36 -13.51
N GLU A 40 11.31 6.76 -14.77
CA GLU A 40 10.02 6.70 -15.47
C GLU A 40 9.50 5.27 -15.54
N ARG A 41 10.34 4.33 -16.01
CA ARG A 41 9.97 2.90 -16.05
C ARG A 41 9.57 2.35 -14.70
N ILE A 42 10.30 2.69 -13.63
CA ILE A 42 9.99 2.25 -12.27
C ILE A 42 8.69 2.90 -11.78
N PHE A 43 8.51 4.20 -12.04
CA PHE A 43 7.33 4.95 -11.62
C PHE A 43 6.06 4.42 -12.30
N ASP A 44 6.12 4.20 -13.62
CA ASP A 44 5.01 3.64 -14.40
C ASP A 44 4.73 2.19 -14.01
N GLY A 45 5.78 1.39 -13.83
CA GLY A 45 5.67 0.00 -13.35
C GLY A 45 5.05 -0.11 -11.95
N SER A 46 5.17 0.94 -11.13
CA SER A 46 4.48 1.04 -9.83
C SER A 46 3.05 1.61 -9.94
N GLY A 47 2.59 1.95 -11.13
CA GLY A 47 1.31 2.63 -11.35
C GLY A 47 1.27 4.04 -10.77
N GLY A 48 2.40 4.75 -10.68
CA GLY A 48 2.48 6.10 -10.15
C GLY A 48 2.40 6.19 -8.62
N THR A 49 2.68 5.10 -7.91
CA THR A 49 2.53 5.04 -6.44
C THR A 49 3.84 5.24 -5.68
N TYR A 50 4.98 5.13 -6.35
CA TYR A 50 6.29 5.26 -5.71
C TYR A 50 6.70 6.74 -5.55
N GLY A 51 6.83 7.17 -4.29
CA GLY A 51 7.51 8.43 -3.94
C GLY A 51 9.03 8.27 -3.88
N SER A 52 9.73 9.36 -3.60
CA SER A 52 11.21 9.39 -3.59
C SER A 52 11.88 8.29 -2.76
N PRO A 53 11.36 7.85 -1.59
CA PRO A 53 12.02 6.77 -0.85
C PRO A 53 12.01 5.42 -1.57
N ARG A 54 10.86 5.05 -2.18
CA ARG A 54 10.73 3.80 -2.92
C ARG A 54 11.49 3.85 -4.25
N LEU A 55 11.41 4.97 -4.99
CA LEU A 55 12.19 5.17 -6.21
C LEU A 55 13.69 5.10 -5.95
N HIS A 56 14.17 5.75 -4.89
CA HIS A 56 15.58 5.69 -4.49
C HIS A 56 16.03 4.25 -4.23
N ARG A 57 15.22 3.46 -3.53
CA ARG A 57 15.53 2.05 -3.25
C ARG A 57 15.51 1.20 -4.52
N ALA A 58 14.51 1.37 -5.37
CA ALA A 58 14.40 0.66 -6.65
C ALA A 58 15.55 1.00 -7.62
N LEU A 59 15.98 2.26 -7.66
CA LEU A 59 17.17 2.67 -8.43
C LEU A 59 18.43 1.97 -7.94
N ALA A 60 18.61 1.83 -6.62
CA ALA A 60 19.75 1.11 -6.06
C ALA A 60 19.76 -0.38 -6.48
N THR A 61 18.59 -1.01 -6.54
CA THR A 61 18.45 -2.39 -7.05
C THR A 61 18.78 -2.48 -8.55
N CYS A 62 18.53 -1.41 -9.32
CA CYS A 62 18.94 -1.31 -10.73
C CYS A 62 20.41 -0.89 -10.93
N GLY A 63 21.22 -0.86 -9.86
CA GLY A 63 22.64 -0.50 -9.93
C GLY A 63 22.95 1.00 -9.85
N HIS A 64 21.93 1.87 -9.70
CA HIS A 64 22.13 3.32 -9.64
C HIS A 64 22.30 3.80 -8.20
N ARG A 65 23.53 4.10 -7.77
CA ARG A 65 23.82 4.71 -6.46
C ARG A 65 23.72 6.24 -6.54
N VAL A 66 22.59 6.79 -6.09
CA VAL A 66 22.32 8.24 -6.12
C VAL A 66 21.76 8.69 -4.77
N SER A 67 21.90 9.97 -4.43
CA SER A 67 21.31 10.50 -3.21
C SER A 67 19.79 10.67 -3.37
N ARG A 68 19.04 10.52 -2.27
CA ARG A 68 17.58 10.74 -2.26
C ARG A 68 17.22 12.16 -2.72
N ARG A 69 18.02 13.17 -2.36
CA ARG A 69 17.83 14.56 -2.82
C ARG A 69 17.90 14.68 -4.35
N ARG A 70 18.81 13.93 -5.00
CA ARG A 70 18.89 13.87 -6.47
C ARG A 70 17.63 13.26 -7.06
N VAL A 71 17.12 12.16 -6.49
CA VAL A 71 15.86 11.53 -6.90
C VAL A 71 14.68 12.51 -6.76
N GLU A 72 14.57 13.23 -5.64
CA GLU A 72 13.52 14.22 -5.40
C GLU A 72 13.57 15.37 -6.42
N ARG A 73 14.76 15.82 -6.79
CA ARG A 73 14.95 16.82 -7.84
C ARG A 73 14.51 16.30 -9.20
N LEU A 74 14.91 15.07 -9.56
CA LEU A 74 14.56 14.45 -10.84
C LEU A 74 13.07 14.15 -10.94
N MET A 75 12.42 13.73 -9.86
CA MET A 75 10.96 13.60 -9.83
C MET A 75 10.25 14.92 -10.15
N ARG A 76 10.75 16.05 -9.65
CA ARG A 76 10.20 17.37 -9.98
C ARG A 76 10.41 17.72 -11.46
N VAL A 77 11.58 17.41 -12.01
CA VAL A 77 11.90 17.62 -13.43
C VAL A 77 10.98 16.76 -14.34
N GLY A 78 10.76 15.48 -13.99
CA GLY A 78 9.86 14.59 -14.73
C GLY A 78 8.37 14.83 -14.44
N GLY A 79 8.01 15.77 -13.55
CA GLY A 79 6.62 16.06 -13.19
C GLY A 79 5.93 14.95 -12.39
N TRP A 80 6.68 13.99 -11.86
CA TRP A 80 6.12 12.84 -11.18
C TRP A 80 5.75 13.15 -9.73
N ARG A 81 4.49 12.89 -9.40
CA ARG A 81 3.96 12.98 -8.04
C ARG A 81 3.33 11.65 -7.64
N ALA A 82 3.83 11.05 -6.57
CA ALA A 82 3.21 9.84 -6.02
C ALA A 82 1.77 10.15 -5.57
N ARG A 83 0.88 9.18 -5.80
CA ARG A 83 -0.50 9.28 -5.32
C ARG A 83 -0.51 9.28 -3.79
N ILE A 84 -1.01 10.36 -3.20
CA ILE A 84 -1.16 10.51 -1.74
C ILE A 84 -2.64 10.75 -1.47
N VAL A 85 -3.24 9.91 -0.63
CA VAL A 85 -4.59 10.12 -0.11
C VAL A 85 -4.50 10.58 1.34
N ARG A 86 -5.13 11.71 1.67
CA ARG A 86 -5.27 12.16 3.07
C ARG A 86 -6.25 11.25 3.80
N ILE A 87 -5.82 10.68 4.92
CA ILE A 87 -6.70 9.89 5.79
C ILE A 87 -7.57 10.86 6.60
N TYR A 88 -8.89 10.77 6.44
CA TYR A 88 -9.82 11.40 7.37
C TYR A 88 -9.93 10.51 8.61
N ARG A 89 -9.45 11.00 9.76
CA ARG A 89 -9.66 10.32 11.06
C ARG A 89 -11.15 10.35 11.39
N ARG A 90 -11.75 9.17 11.57
CA ARG A 90 -13.11 9.06 12.11
C ARG A 90 -13.12 9.42 13.60
N LYS A 91 -14.16 10.16 14.04
CA LYS A 91 -14.41 10.44 15.45
C LYS A 91 -14.90 9.16 16.16
N ALA A 92 -14.40 8.94 17.36
CA ALA A 92 -14.79 7.84 18.23
C ALA A 92 -16.25 7.96 18.67
N GLY A 93 -16.99 6.85 18.69
CA GLY A 93 -18.36 6.77 19.21
C GLY A 93 -18.73 5.37 19.65
N MET A 94 -19.25 5.31 20.87
CA MET A 94 -20.00 4.25 21.57
C MET A 94 -19.27 3.02 22.11
N HIS A 95 -19.24 2.96 23.45
CA HIS A 95 -18.34 2.18 24.28
C HIS A 95 -19.02 1.37 25.39
N ARG A 96 -20.01 0.57 25.25
CA ARG A 96 -20.50 -0.16 26.45
C ARG A 96 -20.79 -1.67 26.32
N TRP A 97 -20.66 -2.28 25.17
CA TRP A 97 -21.07 -3.69 24.98
C TRP A 97 -19.94 -4.71 24.79
N PHE A 98 -18.68 -4.36 24.96
CA PHE A 98 -17.59 -5.09 24.30
C PHE A 98 -16.47 -5.64 25.19
N ASP A 99 -16.66 -5.75 26.49
CA ASP A 99 -15.61 -6.25 27.41
C ASP A 99 -15.36 -7.76 27.34
N GLN A 100 -16.17 -8.50 26.58
CA GLN A 100 -16.07 -9.96 26.49
C GLN A 100 -14.99 -10.48 25.53
N HIS A 101 -14.40 -9.63 24.68
CA HIS A 101 -13.40 -10.03 23.70
C HIS A 101 -12.09 -9.25 23.93
N PRO A 102 -11.09 -9.87 24.58
CA PRO A 102 -9.86 -9.18 24.92
C PRO A 102 -9.03 -8.86 23.69
N ASN A 103 -8.35 -7.71 23.71
CA ASN A 103 -7.30 -7.41 22.75
C ASN A 103 -6.03 -8.20 23.10
N ARG A 104 -5.81 -9.30 22.38
CA ARG A 104 -4.64 -10.19 22.56
C ARG A 104 -3.39 -9.70 21.83
N VAL A 105 -3.53 -8.66 20.97
CA VAL A 105 -2.47 -8.19 20.05
C VAL A 105 -1.77 -6.93 20.59
N ARG A 106 -2.35 -6.24 21.57
CA ARG A 106 -1.85 -4.95 22.06
C ARG A 106 -0.37 -4.94 22.48
N ARG A 107 0.12 -6.04 23.01
CA ARG A 107 1.51 -6.19 23.47
C ARG A 107 2.28 -7.27 22.72
N SER A 108 1.65 -7.86 21.70
CA SER A 108 2.24 -8.95 20.92
C SER A 108 2.49 -8.50 19.51
N ARG A 109 3.68 -8.78 19.00
CA ARG A 109 4.02 -8.65 17.59
C ARG A 109 4.29 -10.04 17.04
N ALA A 110 3.79 -10.31 15.85
CA ALA A 110 4.14 -11.55 15.16
C ALA A 110 5.65 -11.55 14.85
N THR A 111 6.31 -12.63 15.18
CA THR A 111 7.72 -12.90 14.89
C THR A 111 7.92 -13.87 13.73
N ALA A 112 6.84 -14.54 13.32
CA ALA A 112 6.80 -15.46 12.20
C ALA A 112 5.43 -15.39 11.48
N PRO A 113 5.34 -15.88 10.24
CA PRO A 113 4.08 -15.99 9.52
C PRO A 113 3.05 -16.85 10.29
N ASN A 114 1.77 -16.56 10.09
CA ASN A 114 0.63 -17.30 10.65
C ASN A 114 0.48 -17.28 12.18
N GLN A 115 1.15 -16.37 12.87
CA GLN A 115 0.93 -16.16 14.31
C GLN A 115 -0.25 -15.22 14.58
N ILE A 116 -0.35 -14.15 13.82
CA ILE A 116 -1.41 -13.14 13.94
C ILE A 116 -1.89 -12.75 12.56
N TRP A 117 -3.19 -12.94 12.31
CA TRP A 117 -3.87 -12.40 11.14
C TRP A 117 -4.73 -11.21 11.54
N VAL A 118 -4.74 -10.19 10.71
CA VAL A 118 -5.56 -9.00 10.89
C VAL A 118 -6.58 -8.89 9.77
N SER A 119 -7.78 -8.42 10.09
CA SER A 119 -8.87 -8.29 9.12
C SER A 119 -9.66 -7.01 9.34
N ASP A 120 -10.24 -6.50 8.25
CA ASP A 120 -11.14 -5.35 8.26
C ASP A 120 -12.06 -5.40 7.04
N VAL A 121 -13.16 -4.65 7.09
CA VAL A 121 -14.08 -4.46 5.97
C VAL A 121 -14.07 -3.01 5.53
N THR A 122 -13.63 -2.76 4.31
CA THR A 122 -13.69 -1.45 3.69
C THR A 122 -14.74 -1.38 2.60
N TYR A 123 -15.22 -0.17 2.29
CA TYR A 123 -16.21 0.06 1.25
C TYR A 123 -15.60 0.73 0.01
N LEU A 124 -16.10 0.35 -1.16
CA LEU A 124 -15.67 0.78 -2.49
C LEU A 124 -16.90 1.14 -3.32
N SER A 125 -16.82 2.18 -4.14
CA SER A 125 -17.95 2.57 -5.02
C SER A 125 -17.81 1.91 -6.40
N VAL A 126 -18.94 1.41 -6.93
CA VAL A 126 -19.07 0.96 -8.32
C VAL A 126 -20.37 1.60 -8.86
N GLY A 127 -20.22 2.47 -9.84
CA GLY A 127 -21.33 3.33 -10.25
C GLY A 127 -21.87 4.13 -9.05
N SER A 128 -23.17 4.05 -8.80
CA SER A 128 -23.86 4.67 -7.66
C SER A 128 -24.00 3.77 -6.42
N ARG A 129 -23.44 2.54 -6.44
CA ARG A 129 -23.62 1.54 -5.37
C ARG A 129 -22.35 1.31 -4.58
N TRP A 130 -22.52 1.01 -3.28
CA TRP A 130 -21.42 0.59 -2.40
C TRP A 130 -21.21 -0.91 -2.47
N TRP A 131 -19.94 -1.29 -2.51
CA TRP A 131 -19.47 -2.66 -2.38
C TRP A 131 -18.53 -2.76 -1.20
N TYR A 132 -18.53 -3.90 -0.55
CA TYR A 132 -17.76 -4.15 0.67
C TYR A 132 -16.67 -5.16 0.39
N LEU A 133 -15.46 -4.82 0.77
CA LEU A 133 -14.28 -5.67 0.63
C LEU A 133 -13.82 -6.08 2.02
N ALA A 134 -13.92 -7.39 2.35
CA ALA A 134 -13.24 -7.97 3.49
C ALA A 134 -11.88 -8.50 3.05
N ALA A 135 -10.83 -8.22 3.80
CA ALA A 135 -9.49 -8.71 3.54
C ALA A 135 -8.86 -9.27 4.81
N VAL A 136 -8.03 -10.29 4.65
CA VAL A 136 -7.25 -10.92 5.72
C VAL A 136 -5.77 -10.78 5.36
N LEU A 137 -5.00 -10.19 6.28
CA LEU A 137 -3.54 -10.03 6.15
C LEU A 137 -2.82 -10.79 7.25
N ASP A 138 -1.65 -11.31 6.91
CA ASP A 138 -0.66 -11.72 7.90
C ASP A 138 0.01 -10.48 8.50
N GLN A 139 0.05 -10.39 9.85
CA GLN A 139 0.62 -9.23 10.52
C GLN A 139 2.15 -9.16 10.34
N TYR A 140 2.82 -10.30 10.32
CA TYR A 140 4.27 -10.40 10.20
C TYR A 140 4.75 -9.90 8.84
N SER A 141 4.25 -10.53 7.78
CA SER A 141 4.70 -10.27 6.40
C SER A 141 3.92 -9.16 5.69
N ARG A 142 2.81 -8.70 6.25
CA ARG A 142 1.85 -7.78 5.58
C ARG A 142 1.20 -8.40 4.34
N ARG A 143 1.36 -9.69 4.10
CA ARG A 143 0.81 -10.39 2.94
C ARG A 143 -0.70 -10.47 3.01
N VAL A 144 -1.38 -10.09 1.93
CA VAL A 144 -2.82 -10.32 1.76
C VAL A 144 -3.02 -11.80 1.48
N LEU A 145 -3.62 -12.50 2.44
CA LEU A 145 -3.86 -13.94 2.38
C LEU A 145 -5.10 -14.27 1.56
N ALA A 146 -6.17 -13.51 1.81
CA ALA A 146 -7.44 -13.67 1.11
C ALA A 146 -8.24 -12.37 1.15
N TRP A 147 -9.21 -12.26 0.24
CA TRP A 147 -10.19 -11.18 0.22
C TRP A 147 -11.50 -11.66 -0.41
N ARG A 148 -12.59 -10.97 -0.09
CA ARG A 148 -13.92 -11.17 -0.67
C ARG A 148 -14.57 -9.82 -0.93
N LEU A 149 -15.38 -9.77 -1.99
CA LEU A 149 -16.14 -8.58 -2.40
C LEU A 149 -17.63 -8.94 -2.47
N SER A 150 -18.48 -8.13 -1.81
CA SER A 150 -19.94 -8.31 -1.77
C SER A 150 -20.65 -6.97 -1.84
N SER A 151 -21.88 -6.95 -2.35
CA SER A 151 -22.79 -5.81 -2.26
C SER A 151 -23.44 -5.68 -0.87
N VAL A 152 -23.31 -6.70 -0.03
CA VAL A 152 -23.87 -6.74 1.33
C VAL A 152 -22.74 -6.86 2.34
N ARG A 153 -22.80 -6.03 3.41
CA ARG A 153 -21.89 -6.11 4.55
C ARG A 153 -22.51 -7.02 5.61
N ASP A 154 -22.17 -8.30 5.56
CA ASP A 154 -22.66 -9.29 6.50
C ASP A 154 -21.56 -10.28 6.92
N SER A 155 -21.88 -11.21 7.82
CA SER A 155 -20.96 -12.23 8.30
C SER A 155 -20.53 -13.24 7.22
N ARG A 156 -21.29 -13.42 6.15
CA ARG A 156 -20.91 -14.31 5.02
C ARG A 156 -19.70 -13.74 4.28
N LEU A 157 -19.62 -12.41 4.18
CA LEU A 157 -18.49 -11.72 3.56
C LEU A 157 -17.20 -11.99 4.34
N THR A 158 -17.19 -11.75 5.66
CA THR A 158 -16.02 -11.93 6.52
C THR A 158 -15.66 -13.39 6.69
N ARG A 159 -16.63 -14.26 6.94
CA ARG A 159 -16.44 -15.71 6.98
C ARG A 159 -15.81 -16.25 5.71
N GLY A 160 -16.32 -15.87 4.54
CA GLY A 160 -15.78 -16.31 3.25
C GLY A 160 -14.33 -15.87 3.02
N ALA A 161 -13.93 -14.68 3.50
CA ALA A 161 -12.53 -14.22 3.44
C ALA A 161 -11.64 -15.05 4.38
N VAL A 162 -12.09 -15.28 5.62
CA VAL A 162 -11.35 -16.09 6.62
C VAL A 162 -11.20 -17.53 6.15
N GLU A 163 -12.25 -18.18 5.68
CA GLU A 163 -12.20 -19.54 5.16
C GLU A 163 -11.23 -19.70 3.98
N ALA A 164 -11.19 -18.71 3.09
CA ALA A 164 -10.23 -18.70 2.00
C ALA A 164 -8.78 -18.58 2.50
N ALA A 165 -8.54 -17.77 3.52
CA ALA A 165 -7.23 -17.64 4.16
C ALA A 165 -6.81 -18.94 4.86
N LEU A 166 -7.72 -19.55 5.65
CA LEU A 166 -7.50 -20.83 6.33
C LEU A 166 -7.17 -21.97 5.35
N ARG A 167 -7.93 -22.11 4.27
CA ARG A 167 -7.64 -23.12 3.23
C ARG A 167 -6.29 -22.92 2.56
N ARG A 168 -5.90 -21.66 2.33
CA ARG A 168 -4.64 -21.33 1.66
C ARG A 168 -3.41 -21.54 2.53
N ARG A 169 -3.52 -21.24 3.83
CA ARG A 169 -2.36 -21.20 4.74
C ARG A 169 -2.28 -22.42 5.66
N ARG A 170 -3.41 -23.04 5.96
CA ARG A 170 -3.51 -24.18 6.90
C ARG A 170 -2.68 -23.94 8.16
N PRO A 171 -2.93 -22.84 8.89
CA PRO A 171 -2.13 -22.49 10.05
C PRO A 171 -2.28 -23.53 11.15
N GLU A 172 -1.25 -23.64 11.98
CA GLU A 172 -1.31 -24.43 13.21
C GLU A 172 -2.31 -23.82 14.22
N ALA A 173 -2.75 -24.62 15.19
CA ALA A 173 -3.60 -24.15 16.26
C ALA A 173 -2.90 -23.07 17.07
N GLY A 174 -3.67 -22.09 17.56
CA GLY A 174 -3.14 -20.98 18.34
C GLY A 174 -2.97 -19.68 17.56
N LEU A 175 -3.17 -19.66 16.24
CA LEU A 175 -3.28 -18.44 15.43
C LEU A 175 -4.23 -17.45 16.12
N ILE A 176 -3.83 -16.18 16.19
CA ILE A 176 -4.69 -15.08 16.65
C ILE A 176 -5.31 -14.41 15.42
N PHE A 177 -6.64 -14.36 15.36
CA PHE A 177 -7.39 -13.59 14.37
C PHE A 177 -7.88 -12.28 14.99
N HIS A 178 -7.34 -11.15 14.55
CA HIS A 178 -7.62 -9.82 15.09
C HIS A 178 -8.44 -8.98 14.11
N SER A 179 -9.51 -8.38 14.59
CA SER A 179 -10.38 -7.49 13.82
C SER A 179 -10.87 -6.30 14.64
N ASP A 180 -11.55 -5.36 13.98
CA ASP A 180 -12.40 -4.40 14.67
C ASP A 180 -13.63 -5.09 15.28
N ARG A 181 -14.45 -4.29 15.99
CA ARG A 181 -15.69 -4.75 16.62
C ARG A 181 -16.92 -4.66 15.70
N GLY A 182 -16.73 -4.82 14.39
CA GLY A 182 -17.84 -4.90 13.45
C GLY A 182 -18.75 -6.10 13.75
N SER A 183 -20.07 -5.90 13.66
CA SER A 183 -21.05 -6.97 13.90
C SER A 183 -20.81 -8.21 13.05
N GLU A 184 -20.24 -8.04 11.86
CA GLU A 184 -19.87 -9.10 10.93
C GLU A 184 -18.74 -10.00 11.45
N PHE A 185 -17.90 -9.51 12.39
CA PHE A 185 -16.85 -10.28 13.05
C PHE A 185 -17.31 -10.94 14.35
N LEU A 186 -18.43 -10.49 14.91
CA LEU A 186 -19.05 -11.04 16.14
C LEU A 186 -20.04 -12.17 15.86
N ALA A 187 -20.42 -12.36 14.60
CA ALA A 187 -21.44 -13.31 14.21
C ALA A 187 -21.03 -14.78 14.57
N THR A 188 -21.95 -15.52 15.17
CA THR A 188 -21.76 -16.91 15.58
C THR A 188 -21.15 -17.80 14.50
N PRO A 189 -21.59 -17.76 13.22
CA PRO A 189 -21.01 -18.62 12.18
C PRO A 189 -19.53 -18.36 11.88
N LEU A 190 -19.03 -17.15 12.11
CA LEU A 190 -17.61 -16.87 11.97
C LEU A 190 -16.83 -17.38 13.19
N ARG A 191 -17.38 -17.18 14.40
CA ARG A 191 -16.75 -17.61 15.66
C ARG A 191 -16.59 -19.13 15.69
N GLU A 192 -17.66 -19.87 15.42
CA GLU A 192 -17.64 -21.33 15.33
C GLU A 192 -16.58 -21.82 14.33
N ARG A 193 -16.44 -21.11 13.19
CA ARG A 193 -15.44 -21.47 12.19
C ARG A 193 -14.02 -21.24 12.67
N LEU A 194 -13.76 -20.16 13.40
CA LEU A 194 -12.46 -19.88 14.03
C LEU A 194 -12.14 -20.96 15.09
N ASP A 195 -13.11 -21.27 15.95
CA ASP A 195 -12.96 -22.27 17.03
C ASP A 195 -12.66 -23.66 16.48
N GLN A 196 -13.35 -24.10 15.40
CA GLN A 196 -13.07 -25.36 14.71
C GLN A 196 -11.64 -25.52 14.20
N HIS A 197 -10.94 -24.39 13.96
CA HIS A 197 -9.55 -24.38 13.52
C HIS A 197 -8.56 -24.03 14.64
N GLY A 198 -9.00 -23.98 15.89
CA GLY A 198 -8.15 -23.60 17.01
C GLY A 198 -7.64 -22.16 16.94
N VAL A 199 -8.37 -21.28 16.23
CA VAL A 199 -7.99 -19.87 16.03
C VAL A 199 -8.58 -19.02 17.16
N ARG A 200 -7.75 -18.29 17.86
CA ARG A 200 -8.15 -17.42 18.96
C ARG A 200 -8.59 -16.05 18.44
N GLN A 201 -9.84 -15.70 18.65
CA GLN A 201 -10.34 -14.37 18.28
C GLN A 201 -9.80 -13.28 19.21
N SER A 202 -9.47 -12.13 18.61
CA SER A 202 -9.01 -10.92 19.28
C SER A 202 -9.68 -9.70 18.64
N MET A 203 -10.02 -8.70 19.44
CA MET A 203 -10.68 -7.49 18.92
C MET A 203 -10.05 -6.22 19.45
N THR A 204 -10.08 -5.17 18.62
CA THR A 204 -9.69 -3.82 19.05
C THR A 204 -10.57 -3.38 20.22
N ARG A 205 -10.02 -2.56 21.10
CA ARG A 205 -10.84 -1.86 22.10
C ARG A 205 -11.66 -0.79 21.39
N GLY A 206 -12.84 -0.51 21.90
CA GLY A 206 -13.66 0.55 21.37
C GLY A 206 -12.91 1.89 21.40
N GLY A 207 -12.86 2.61 20.25
CA GLY A 207 -12.21 3.92 20.13
C GLY A 207 -10.69 3.91 20.01
N ALA A 208 -10.05 2.74 19.84
CA ALA A 208 -8.62 2.60 19.60
C ALA A 208 -8.34 2.10 18.15
N PRO A 209 -8.48 2.95 17.13
CA PRO A 209 -8.23 2.56 15.74
C PRO A 209 -6.79 2.10 15.52
N ASP A 210 -5.83 2.65 16.26
CA ASP A 210 -4.40 2.31 16.16
C ASP A 210 -4.11 0.81 16.40
N GLU A 211 -5.04 0.10 17.04
CA GLU A 211 -4.90 -1.32 17.32
C GLU A 211 -5.05 -2.21 16.07
N ASN A 212 -5.56 -1.68 14.93
CA ASN A 212 -5.59 -2.34 13.62
C ASN A 212 -4.84 -1.56 12.52
N ALA A 213 -3.76 -0.90 12.89
CA ALA A 213 -2.99 -0.02 12.00
C ALA A 213 -2.50 -0.72 10.72
N HIS A 214 -2.32 -2.06 10.75
CA HIS A 214 -1.90 -2.83 9.58
C HIS A 214 -2.97 -2.88 8.50
N MET A 215 -4.23 -3.09 8.89
CA MET A 215 -5.36 -3.06 8.00
C MET A 215 -5.68 -1.65 7.52
N GLU A 216 -5.58 -0.64 8.40
CA GLU A 216 -5.74 0.76 8.01
C GLU A 216 -4.71 1.14 6.92
N SER A 217 -3.44 0.78 7.12
CA SER A 217 -2.37 1.02 6.14
C SER A 217 -2.63 0.32 4.80
N PHE A 218 -3.10 -0.93 4.83
CA PHE A 218 -3.47 -1.65 3.62
C PHE A 218 -4.66 -1.00 2.91
N CYS A 219 -5.75 -0.75 3.62
CA CYS A 219 -6.96 -0.12 3.05
C CYS A 219 -6.66 1.27 2.48
N HIS A 220 -5.79 2.04 3.16
CA HIS A 220 -5.32 3.33 2.66
C HIS A 220 -4.55 3.17 1.33
N SER A 221 -3.57 2.26 1.30
CA SER A 221 -2.79 1.98 0.08
C SER A 221 -3.69 1.50 -1.06
N LEU A 222 -4.61 0.58 -0.79
CA LEU A 222 -5.58 0.10 -1.78
C LEU A 222 -6.41 1.24 -2.36
N LYS A 223 -6.97 2.10 -1.51
CA LYS A 223 -7.79 3.23 -1.95
C LYS A 223 -6.95 4.25 -2.74
N ALA A 224 -5.72 4.52 -2.31
CA ALA A 224 -4.82 5.42 -3.01
C ALA A 224 -4.40 4.88 -4.38
N ASP A 225 -4.03 3.59 -4.42
CA ASP A 225 -3.40 2.98 -5.59
C ASP A 225 -4.44 2.54 -6.64
N VAL A 226 -5.64 2.12 -6.22
CA VAL A 226 -6.66 1.54 -7.10
C VAL A 226 -7.87 2.44 -7.31
N ILE A 227 -8.36 3.10 -6.25
CA ILE A 227 -9.68 3.76 -6.28
C ILE A 227 -9.55 5.25 -6.59
N HIS A 228 -8.54 5.92 -6.03
CA HIS A 228 -8.41 7.37 -6.18
C HIS A 228 -8.25 7.80 -7.64
N GLY A 229 -9.12 8.70 -8.10
CA GLY A 229 -9.13 9.20 -9.47
C GLY A 229 -9.66 8.21 -10.52
N ARG A 230 -10.27 7.09 -10.10
CA ARG A 230 -10.92 6.12 -10.99
C ARG A 230 -12.39 5.96 -10.63
N ARG A 231 -13.22 5.75 -11.66
CA ARG A 231 -14.61 5.32 -11.52
C ARG A 231 -14.73 3.93 -12.12
N PHE A 232 -15.39 3.04 -11.41
CA PHE A 232 -15.68 1.68 -11.87
C PHE A 232 -17.15 1.62 -12.27
N GLU A 233 -17.40 1.26 -13.51
CA GLU A 233 -18.76 1.10 -14.04
C GLU A 233 -19.36 -0.25 -13.62
N THR A 234 -18.53 -1.29 -13.56
CA THR A 234 -18.96 -2.65 -13.26
C THR A 234 -18.16 -3.28 -12.12
N VAL A 235 -18.82 -4.18 -11.40
CA VAL A 235 -18.15 -4.98 -10.35
C VAL A 235 -17.08 -5.91 -10.93
N ALA A 236 -17.26 -6.37 -12.16
CA ALA A 236 -16.28 -7.23 -12.84
C ALA A 236 -14.96 -6.46 -13.08
N GLU A 237 -15.04 -5.20 -13.46
CA GLU A 237 -13.89 -4.32 -13.62
C GLU A 237 -13.18 -4.11 -12.28
N LEU A 238 -13.93 -3.72 -11.23
CA LEU A 238 -13.37 -3.57 -9.89
C LEU A 238 -12.69 -4.84 -9.43
N ARG A 239 -13.33 -6.02 -9.62
CA ARG A 239 -12.78 -7.32 -9.23
C ARG A 239 -11.46 -7.63 -9.95
N ARG A 240 -11.37 -7.39 -11.26
CA ARG A 240 -10.12 -7.55 -12.03
C ARG A 240 -9.01 -6.66 -11.48
N GLN A 241 -9.31 -5.40 -11.17
CA GLN A 241 -8.33 -4.47 -10.60
C GLN A 241 -7.88 -4.88 -9.20
N LEU A 242 -8.78 -5.37 -8.36
CA LEU A 242 -8.43 -5.90 -7.04
C LEU A 242 -7.51 -7.12 -7.15
N HIS A 243 -7.78 -8.05 -8.07
CA HIS A 243 -6.88 -9.20 -8.31
C HIS A 243 -5.48 -8.75 -8.73
N ARG A 244 -5.38 -7.83 -9.69
CA ARG A 244 -4.10 -7.27 -10.15
C ARG A 244 -3.37 -6.56 -9.01
N TYR A 245 -4.11 -5.76 -8.24
CA TYR A 245 -3.52 -5.01 -7.14
C TYR A 245 -3.00 -5.92 -6.03
N VAL A 246 -3.76 -6.93 -5.62
CA VAL A 246 -3.32 -7.88 -4.58
C VAL A 246 -2.09 -8.67 -5.04
N ALA A 247 -2.04 -9.08 -6.32
CA ALA A 247 -0.85 -9.71 -6.88
C ALA A 247 0.37 -8.76 -6.85
N TYR A 248 0.20 -7.51 -7.30
CA TYR A 248 1.24 -6.49 -7.23
C TYR A 248 1.67 -6.20 -5.78
N TYR A 249 0.70 -6.02 -4.87
CA TYR A 249 0.94 -5.74 -3.46
C TYR A 249 1.78 -6.82 -2.80
N ASN A 250 1.45 -8.08 -3.06
CA ASN A 250 2.10 -9.22 -2.44
C ASN A 250 3.49 -9.51 -3.01
N HIS A 251 3.70 -9.35 -4.33
CA HIS A 251 4.90 -9.82 -5.02
C HIS A 251 5.85 -8.73 -5.48
N LYS A 252 5.39 -7.46 -5.56
CA LYS A 252 6.20 -6.39 -6.17
C LYS A 252 6.27 -5.12 -5.34
N ARG A 253 5.23 -4.82 -4.55
CA ARG A 253 5.15 -3.55 -3.83
C ARG A 253 6.16 -3.52 -2.70
N LEU A 254 7.06 -2.52 -2.72
CA LEU A 254 8.06 -2.34 -1.68
C LEU A 254 7.44 -1.74 -0.41
N HIS A 255 7.68 -2.38 0.73
CA HIS A 255 7.19 -1.96 2.05
C HIS A 255 8.33 -1.46 2.92
N SER A 256 8.27 -0.20 3.36
CA SER A 256 9.31 0.38 4.24
C SER A 256 9.44 -0.37 5.57
N ALA A 257 8.32 -0.86 6.11
CA ALA A 257 8.29 -1.66 7.35
C ALA A 257 8.87 -3.09 7.18
N LEU A 258 9.10 -3.53 5.95
CA LEU A 258 9.71 -4.82 5.60
C LEU A 258 11.07 -4.61 4.93
N SER A 259 11.82 -3.60 5.34
CA SER A 259 13.12 -3.25 4.76
C SER A 259 13.07 -3.08 3.24
N TYR A 260 11.96 -2.57 2.71
CA TYR A 260 11.69 -2.41 1.28
C TYR A 260 11.69 -3.73 0.50
N GLN A 261 11.24 -4.80 1.11
CA GLN A 261 10.92 -6.06 0.45
C GLN A 261 9.43 -6.14 0.13
N SER A 262 9.07 -7.03 -0.82
CA SER A 262 7.66 -7.38 -0.98
C SER A 262 7.20 -8.32 0.15
N PRO A 263 5.91 -8.40 0.45
CA PRO A 263 5.38 -9.33 1.45
C PRO A 263 5.81 -10.78 1.23
N VAL A 264 5.85 -11.25 -0.02
CA VAL A 264 6.25 -12.63 -0.35
C VAL A 264 7.74 -12.84 -0.15
N ASP A 265 8.58 -11.93 -0.65
CA ASP A 265 10.04 -12.04 -0.49
C ASP A 265 10.42 -11.98 0.99
N TYR A 266 9.74 -11.14 1.78
CA TYR A 266 9.97 -11.07 3.22
C TYR A 266 9.60 -12.36 3.96
N GLU A 267 8.50 -13.04 3.56
CA GLU A 267 8.15 -14.35 4.12
C GLU A 267 9.18 -15.41 3.76
N GLN A 268 9.66 -15.43 2.52
CA GLN A 268 10.65 -16.42 2.05
C GLN A 268 12.03 -16.23 2.70
N GLY A 269 12.39 -15.01 3.01
CA GLY A 269 13.65 -14.73 3.72
C GLY A 269 13.62 -15.02 5.23
N ALA A 270 12.44 -15.37 5.78
CA ALA A 270 12.24 -15.76 7.18
C ALA A 270 12.11 -17.27 7.38
N ALA A 271 12.04 -18.04 6.27
CA ALA A 271 12.05 -19.50 6.25
C ALA A 271 13.49 -19.99 6.10
#